data_496ddedd7bb72d225a4eb85c2667dad8
#
_entry.id   496ddedd7bb72d225a4eb85c2667dad8
#
_cell.length_a   1.000
_cell.length_b   1.000
_cell.length_c   1.000
_cell.angle_alpha   90.00
_cell.angle_beta   90.00
_cell.angle_gamma   90.00
#
_symmetry.space_group_name_H-M   'P 1'
#
loop_
_entity.id
_entity.type
_entity.pdbx_description
1 polymer ?
#
loop_
_entity_poly.entity_id
_entity_poly.type
_entity_poly.pdbx_seq_one_letter_code
_entity_poly.pdbx_strand_id
1 'polypeptide(L)'
;MKYKHPKTYHLDFSHSVHSDDKIKKDNNSLKNQEIVATLKYDGENTSLYSDYIHARSLDSSSNWTRDFSKNIHSQIKHLIPQDWRLVCENLFAKHSIYYPPGYLDGYLYLLFVFDDKNNTLHYDEELKFAKSLNLPTPKVLYRVPYDYNKLK
;
A
#
# COMPACT_ATOMS: atom_id res chain seq x y z
N MET A 1 12.01 8.24 -12.76
CA MET A 1 10.64 8.49 -13.28
C MET A 1 9.63 8.26 -12.17
N LYS A 2 8.63 9.11 -12.09
CA LYS A 2 7.61 9.04 -11.04
C LYS A 2 6.32 8.50 -11.61
N TYR A 3 5.68 7.61 -10.84
CA TYR A 3 4.47 6.91 -11.30
C TYR A 3 3.33 7.16 -10.33
N LYS A 4 2.16 7.47 -10.88
CA LYS A 4 0.91 7.46 -10.14
C LYS A 4 0.57 6.00 -9.80
N HIS A 5 0.20 5.73 -8.53
CA HIS A 5 -0.22 4.38 -8.16
C HIS A 5 -1.54 4.06 -8.87
N PRO A 6 -1.61 2.92 -9.60
CA PRO A 6 -2.83 2.56 -10.31
C PRO A 6 -3.95 2.18 -9.34
N LYS A 7 -5.19 2.37 -9.79
CA LYS A 7 -6.34 1.81 -9.07
C LYS A 7 -6.31 0.29 -9.14
N THR A 8 -6.55 -0.35 -8.01
CA THR A 8 -6.69 -1.81 -7.93
C THR A 8 -8.12 -2.22 -8.24
N TYR A 9 -8.29 -3.47 -8.70
CA TYR A 9 -9.62 -3.99 -9.00
C TYR A 9 -10.34 -4.42 -7.72
N HIS A 10 -11.65 -4.16 -7.67
CA HIS A 10 -12.52 -4.80 -6.68
C HIS A 10 -12.87 -6.21 -7.15
N LEU A 11 -13.04 -7.11 -6.19
CA LEU A 11 -13.63 -8.41 -6.48
C LEU A 11 -15.13 -8.24 -6.75
N ASP A 12 -15.73 -9.18 -7.47
CA ASP A 12 -17.11 -9.10 -7.90
C ASP A 12 -18.12 -9.06 -6.75
N PHE A 13 -17.73 -9.53 -5.57
CA PHE A 13 -18.57 -9.52 -4.36
C PHE A 13 -18.26 -8.35 -3.42
N SER A 14 -17.42 -7.39 -3.83
CA SER A 14 -17.08 -6.24 -2.98
C SER A 14 -18.29 -5.36 -2.71
N HIS A 15 -18.37 -4.88 -1.47
CA HIS A 15 -19.38 -3.90 -1.06
C HIS A 15 -18.90 -2.47 -1.34
N SER A 16 -19.83 -1.52 -1.41
CA SER A 16 -19.52 -0.09 -1.54
C SER A 16 -18.64 0.26 -2.75
N VAL A 17 -18.91 -0.39 -3.88
CA VAL A 17 -18.23 -0.10 -5.15
C VAL A 17 -18.83 1.17 -5.75
N HIS A 18 -17.98 2.15 -6.07
CA HIS A 18 -18.36 3.40 -6.71
C HIS A 18 -18.27 3.28 -8.25
N SER A 19 -18.90 4.21 -8.96
CA SER A 19 -18.97 4.18 -10.44
C SER A 19 -17.60 4.25 -11.13
N ASP A 20 -16.60 4.85 -10.47
CA ASP A 20 -15.23 4.96 -10.98
C ASP A 20 -14.32 3.80 -10.58
N ASP A 21 -14.83 2.85 -9.81
CA ASP A 21 -14.08 1.67 -9.38
C ASP A 21 -14.05 0.61 -10.46
N LYS A 22 -12.95 -0.14 -10.51
CA LYS A 22 -12.76 -1.26 -11.42
C LYS A 22 -13.13 -2.56 -10.71
N ILE A 23 -13.94 -3.39 -11.36
CA ILE A 23 -14.36 -4.69 -10.84
C ILE A 23 -13.66 -5.79 -11.62
N LYS A 24 -13.05 -6.75 -10.90
CA LYS A 24 -12.45 -7.93 -11.52
C LYS A 24 -13.56 -8.95 -11.80
N LYS A 25 -13.94 -9.06 -13.06
CA LYS A 25 -15.01 -9.96 -13.49
C LYS A 25 -14.55 -11.40 -13.66
N ASP A 26 -13.26 -11.60 -13.96
CA ASP A 26 -12.67 -12.91 -14.16
C ASP A 26 -11.61 -13.17 -13.08
N ASN A 27 -11.86 -14.18 -12.25
CA ASN A 27 -10.97 -14.58 -11.17
C ASN A 27 -10.08 -15.78 -11.55
N ASN A 28 -10.10 -16.22 -12.80
CA ASN A 28 -9.34 -17.39 -13.24
C ASN A 28 -7.83 -17.20 -13.08
N SER A 29 -7.33 -15.99 -13.19
CA SER A 29 -5.91 -15.67 -12.98
C SER A 29 -5.43 -15.98 -11.56
N LEU A 30 -6.34 -16.08 -10.59
CA LEU A 30 -6.02 -16.37 -9.19
C LEU A 30 -6.04 -17.86 -8.88
N LYS A 31 -6.65 -18.69 -9.75
CA LYS A 31 -6.71 -20.13 -9.55
C LYS A 31 -5.31 -20.73 -9.44
N ASN A 32 -5.16 -21.66 -8.50
CA ASN A 32 -3.89 -22.36 -8.25
C ASN A 32 -2.74 -21.43 -7.80
N GLN A 33 -3.05 -20.20 -7.39
CA GLN A 33 -2.08 -19.25 -6.85
C GLN A 33 -2.23 -19.16 -5.35
N GLU A 34 -1.10 -19.02 -4.64
CA GLU A 34 -1.12 -18.61 -3.25
C GLU A 34 -1.48 -17.13 -3.19
N ILE A 35 -2.37 -16.78 -2.29
CA ILE A 35 -2.76 -15.38 -2.06
C ILE A 35 -2.46 -14.98 -0.62
N VAL A 36 -2.24 -13.70 -0.44
CA VAL A 36 -2.12 -13.09 0.89
C VAL A 36 -3.28 -12.11 1.04
N ALA A 37 -4.14 -12.35 2.01
CA ALA A 37 -5.23 -11.44 2.35
C ALA A 37 -4.82 -10.60 3.55
N THR A 38 -4.85 -9.28 3.40
CA THR A 38 -4.46 -8.33 4.44
C THR A 38 -5.59 -7.36 4.73
N LEU A 39 -5.53 -6.75 5.92
CA LEU A 39 -6.41 -5.64 6.22
C LEU A 39 -6.15 -4.48 5.25
N LYS A 40 -7.23 -3.88 4.78
CA LYS A 40 -7.16 -2.67 3.96
C LYS A 40 -7.42 -1.46 4.85
N TYR A 41 -6.35 -0.77 5.20
CA TYR A 41 -6.45 0.45 6.00
C TYR A 41 -6.94 1.63 5.14
N ASP A 42 -7.61 2.56 5.78
CA ASP A 42 -8.14 3.75 5.13
C ASP A 42 -7.32 4.98 5.52
N GLY A 43 -6.54 5.47 4.59
CA GLY A 43 -5.67 6.61 4.77
C GLY A 43 -5.37 7.29 3.43
N GLU A 44 -4.24 7.97 3.34
CA GLU A 44 -3.78 8.62 2.13
C GLU A 44 -2.67 7.82 1.48
N ASN A 45 -2.83 7.47 0.20
CA ASN A 45 -1.80 6.83 -0.59
C ASN A 45 -0.61 7.78 -0.75
N THR A 46 0.58 7.30 -0.41
CA THR A 46 1.81 8.09 -0.42
C THR A 46 2.92 7.26 -1.06
N SER A 47 3.59 7.83 -2.05
CA SER A 47 4.72 7.17 -2.72
C SER A 47 6.03 7.83 -2.33
N LEU A 48 7.00 7.01 -1.92
CA LEU A 48 8.32 7.45 -1.46
C LEU A 48 9.39 6.99 -2.45
N TYR A 49 10.24 7.93 -2.87
CA TYR A 49 11.44 7.68 -3.69
C TYR A 49 12.67 8.08 -2.89
N SER A 50 13.85 7.81 -3.40
CA SER A 50 15.09 8.25 -2.74
C SER A 50 15.22 9.78 -2.66
N ASP A 51 14.59 10.51 -3.57
CA ASP A 51 14.71 11.96 -3.72
C ASP A 51 13.38 12.71 -3.76
N TYR A 52 12.25 12.01 -3.64
CA TYR A 52 10.94 12.62 -3.82
C TYR A 52 9.85 11.89 -3.05
N ILE A 53 8.76 12.58 -2.77
CA ILE A 53 7.56 12.04 -2.13
C ILE A 53 6.33 12.69 -2.77
N HIS A 54 5.30 11.90 -3.04
CA HIS A 54 4.02 12.44 -3.51
C HIS A 54 2.85 11.60 -2.99
N ALA A 55 1.66 12.20 -2.94
CA ALA A 55 0.42 11.50 -2.69
C ALA A 55 -0.03 10.79 -3.98
N ARG A 56 -1.22 10.22 -4.00
CA ARG A 56 -1.72 9.48 -5.17
C ARG A 56 -1.65 10.32 -6.46
N SER A 57 -1.97 11.62 -6.37
CA SER A 57 -1.77 12.55 -7.47
C SER A 57 -0.32 13.06 -7.47
N LEU A 58 0.31 13.09 -8.63
CA LEU A 58 1.67 13.64 -8.77
C LEU A 58 1.72 15.15 -8.46
N ASP A 59 0.60 15.84 -8.60
CA ASP A 59 0.49 17.29 -8.39
C ASP A 59 -0.05 17.65 -7.01
N SER A 60 -0.05 16.69 -6.07
CA SER A 60 -0.60 16.93 -4.74
C SER A 60 0.21 17.95 -3.96
N SER A 61 -0.51 18.91 -3.33
CA SER A 61 0.09 19.94 -2.49
C SER A 61 0.47 19.39 -1.12
N SER A 62 1.41 20.07 -0.47
CA SER A 62 1.79 19.75 0.91
C SER A 62 0.72 20.25 1.90
N ASN A 63 0.53 19.50 2.99
CA ASN A 63 -0.23 19.94 4.15
C ASN A 63 0.38 19.31 5.42
N TRP A 64 -0.14 19.68 6.58
CA TRP A 64 0.43 19.23 7.85
C TRP A 64 0.35 17.69 8.04
N THR A 65 -0.67 17.03 7.48
CA THR A 65 -0.80 15.57 7.57
C THR A 65 0.28 14.85 6.76
N ARG A 66 0.77 15.50 5.71
CA ARG A 66 1.84 14.98 4.87
C ARG A 66 3.22 15.26 5.47
N ASP A 67 3.35 16.23 6.36
CA ASP A 67 4.60 16.52 7.05
C ASP A 67 5.06 15.32 7.88
N PHE A 68 4.13 14.53 8.41
CA PHE A 68 4.44 13.28 9.10
C PHE A 68 5.17 12.31 8.18
N SER A 69 4.62 12.06 6.99
CA SER A 69 5.25 11.14 6.04
C SER A 69 6.57 11.69 5.49
N LYS A 70 6.68 13.00 5.32
CA LYS A 70 7.94 13.65 4.93
C LYS A 70 9.02 13.48 5.98
N ASN A 71 8.66 13.56 7.26
CA ASN A 71 9.60 13.35 8.35
C ASN A 71 10.14 11.92 8.35
N ILE A 72 9.26 10.92 8.21
CA ILE A 72 9.69 9.52 8.10
C ILE A 72 10.56 9.33 6.85
N HIS A 73 10.14 9.88 5.72
CA HIS A 73 10.89 9.80 4.47
C HIS A 73 12.32 10.34 4.63
N SER A 74 12.47 11.47 5.31
CA SER A 74 13.79 12.07 5.53
C SER A 74 14.73 11.15 6.31
N GLN A 75 14.19 10.27 7.16
CA GLN A 75 14.96 9.33 7.96
C GLN A 75 15.36 8.07 7.19
N ILE A 76 14.57 7.66 6.19
CA ILE A 76 14.76 6.39 5.49
C ILE A 76 15.15 6.54 4.01
N LYS A 77 15.09 7.74 3.44
CA LYS A 77 15.32 7.95 1.99
C LYS A 77 16.67 7.41 1.50
N HIS A 78 17.69 7.45 2.34
CA HIS A 78 19.02 6.95 2.01
C HIS A 78 19.07 5.42 1.88
N LEU A 79 18.05 4.72 2.36
CA LEU A 79 17.91 3.26 2.26
C LEU A 79 17.08 2.84 1.06
N ILE A 80 16.47 3.80 0.35
CA ILE A 80 15.66 3.53 -0.83
C ILE A 80 16.57 3.54 -2.06
N PRO A 81 16.67 2.42 -2.79
CA PRO A 81 17.48 2.41 -4.01
C PRO A 81 16.97 3.43 -5.03
N GLN A 82 17.88 3.95 -5.84
CA GLN A 82 17.53 4.93 -6.86
C GLN A 82 16.47 4.38 -7.82
N ASP A 83 15.48 5.21 -8.15
CA ASP A 83 14.36 4.89 -9.04
C ASP A 83 13.40 3.82 -8.50
N TRP A 84 13.59 3.35 -7.27
CA TRP A 84 12.61 2.51 -6.60
C TRP A 84 11.49 3.37 -6.02
N ARG A 85 10.31 2.77 -5.88
CA ARG A 85 9.13 3.43 -5.31
C ARG A 85 8.52 2.58 -4.22
N LEU A 86 8.36 3.17 -3.04
CA LEU A 86 7.62 2.58 -1.93
C LEU A 86 6.22 3.16 -1.92
N VAL A 87 5.22 2.32 -2.06
CA VAL A 87 3.82 2.74 -1.97
C VAL A 87 3.31 2.48 -0.56
N CYS A 88 2.91 3.54 0.11
CA CYS A 88 2.52 3.50 1.51
C CYS A 88 1.10 4.04 1.70
N GLU A 89 0.49 3.68 2.83
CA GLU A 89 -0.76 4.26 3.30
C GLU A 89 -0.46 5.11 4.54
N ASN A 90 -0.75 6.39 4.47
CA ASN A 90 -0.54 7.33 5.57
C ASN A 90 -1.82 7.41 6.40
N LEU A 91 -1.75 6.94 7.65
CA LEU A 91 -2.88 6.90 8.59
C LEU A 91 -2.77 7.97 9.67
N PHE A 92 -1.88 8.95 9.52
CA PHE A 92 -1.64 9.96 10.56
C PHE A 92 -2.89 10.81 10.82
N ALA A 93 -3.64 11.15 9.79
CA ALA A 93 -4.89 11.88 9.92
C ALA A 93 -6.09 10.91 9.85
N LYS A 94 -7.15 11.25 10.57
CA LYS A 94 -8.40 10.50 10.49
C LYS A 94 -9.03 10.66 9.10
N HIS A 95 -9.38 9.54 8.50
CA HIS A 95 -10.18 9.46 7.29
C HIS A 95 -11.59 8.94 7.64
N SER A 96 -12.16 8.04 6.81
CA SER A 96 -13.50 7.51 7.08
C SER A 96 -13.54 6.47 8.20
N ILE A 97 -12.39 5.85 8.53
CA ILE A 97 -12.30 4.85 9.59
C ILE A 97 -11.53 5.43 10.78
N TYR A 98 -12.07 5.24 11.96
CA TYR A 98 -11.39 5.58 13.21
C TYR A 98 -10.67 4.35 13.76
N TYR A 99 -9.38 4.51 14.05
CA TYR A 99 -8.57 3.46 14.68
C TYR A 99 -8.31 3.83 16.14
N PRO A 100 -8.73 2.99 17.11
CA PRO A 100 -8.52 3.28 18.53
C PRO A 100 -7.03 3.38 18.86
N PRO A 101 -6.65 4.12 19.92
CA PRO A 101 -5.27 4.16 20.38
C PRO A 101 -4.72 2.76 20.63
N GLY A 102 -3.51 2.50 20.15
CA GLY A 102 -2.84 1.19 20.28
C GLY A 102 -3.27 0.15 19.26
N TYR A 103 -4.24 0.43 18.40
CA TYR A 103 -4.67 -0.51 17.35
C TYR A 103 -3.65 -0.61 16.22
N LEU A 104 -3.04 0.51 15.84
CA LEU A 104 -2.06 0.57 14.76
C LEU A 104 -0.64 0.38 15.30
N ASP A 105 0.19 -0.32 14.52
CA ASP A 105 1.62 -0.48 14.81
C ASP A 105 2.43 0.77 14.45
N GLY A 106 1.83 1.70 13.74
CA GLY A 106 2.42 2.95 13.29
C GLY A 106 1.41 3.66 12.39
N TYR A 107 1.84 4.75 11.74
CA TYR A 107 0.93 5.55 10.92
C TYR A 107 1.30 5.59 9.45
N LEU A 108 2.43 4.99 9.05
CA LEU A 108 2.82 4.86 7.65
C LEU A 108 3.06 3.38 7.36
N TYR A 109 2.12 2.76 6.66
CA TYR A 109 2.16 1.33 6.33
C TYR A 109 2.73 1.15 4.93
N LEU A 110 3.72 0.26 4.79
CA LEU A 110 4.23 -0.11 3.48
C LEU A 110 3.31 -1.13 2.83
N LEU A 111 2.82 -0.81 1.64
CA LEU A 111 1.90 -1.67 0.87
C LEU A 111 2.62 -2.42 -0.25
N PHE A 112 3.41 -1.71 -1.06
CA PHE A 112 4.09 -2.28 -2.22
C PHE A 112 5.45 -1.64 -2.41
N VAL A 113 6.38 -2.41 -3.00
CA VAL A 113 7.67 -1.90 -3.44
C VAL A 113 7.81 -2.16 -4.93
N PHE A 114 8.09 -1.11 -5.70
CA PHE A 114 8.38 -1.21 -7.13
C PHE A 114 9.85 -0.93 -7.35
N ASP A 115 10.49 -1.76 -8.17
CA ASP A 115 11.90 -1.57 -8.54
C ASP A 115 12.07 -0.52 -9.65
N ASP A 116 13.29 -0.32 -10.12
CA ASP A 116 13.62 0.67 -11.15
C ASP A 116 12.96 0.37 -12.52
N LYS A 117 12.50 -0.86 -12.72
CA LYS A 117 11.77 -1.28 -13.93
C LYS A 117 10.26 -1.22 -13.75
N ASN A 118 9.80 -0.66 -12.63
CA ASN A 118 8.37 -0.58 -12.26
C ASN A 118 7.71 -1.95 -12.07
N ASN A 119 8.49 -2.94 -11.62
CA ASN A 119 7.98 -4.25 -11.23
C ASN A 119 7.86 -4.33 -9.72
N THR A 120 6.78 -4.94 -9.21
CA THR A 120 6.63 -5.15 -7.77
C THR A 120 7.58 -6.25 -7.29
N LEU A 121 8.11 -6.08 -6.09
CA LEU A 121 8.82 -7.15 -5.41
C LEU A 121 7.84 -8.25 -5.01
N HIS A 122 8.37 -9.47 -4.87
CA HIS A 122 7.63 -10.57 -4.25
C HIS A 122 7.26 -10.20 -2.81
N TYR A 123 6.12 -10.68 -2.33
CA TYR A 123 5.59 -10.32 -1.01
C TYR A 123 6.59 -10.55 0.13
N ASP A 124 7.28 -11.68 0.13
CA ASP A 124 8.26 -11.97 1.18
C ASP A 124 9.46 -11.02 1.15
N GLU A 125 9.87 -10.58 -0.03
CA GLU A 125 10.92 -9.57 -0.19
C GLU A 125 10.45 -8.20 0.29
N GLU A 126 9.19 -7.85 0.03
CA GLU A 126 8.59 -6.61 0.55
C GLU A 126 8.59 -6.60 2.08
N LEU A 127 8.23 -7.72 2.71
CA LEU A 127 8.24 -7.83 4.17
C LEU A 127 9.65 -7.62 4.75
N LYS A 128 10.67 -8.22 4.13
CA LYS A 128 12.06 -8.04 4.54
C LYS A 128 12.49 -6.59 4.39
N PHE A 129 12.13 -5.97 3.29
CA PHE A 129 12.46 -4.57 3.03
C PHE A 129 11.78 -3.63 4.02
N ALA A 130 10.49 -3.85 4.29
CA ALA A 130 9.75 -3.08 5.30
C ALA A 130 10.41 -3.17 6.67
N LYS A 131 10.83 -4.37 7.07
CA LYS A 131 11.51 -4.59 8.35
C LYS A 131 12.83 -3.82 8.40
N SER A 132 13.59 -3.81 7.31
CA SER A 132 14.85 -3.05 7.25
C SER A 132 14.64 -1.55 7.38
N LEU A 133 13.48 -1.03 6.99
CA LEU A 133 13.11 0.37 7.10
C LEU A 133 12.35 0.69 8.40
N ASN A 134 12.07 -0.32 9.19
CA ASN A 134 11.22 -0.20 10.39
C ASN A 134 9.82 0.36 10.08
N LEU A 135 9.26 -0.03 8.94
CA LEU A 135 7.89 0.33 8.54
C LEU A 135 6.95 -0.84 8.80
N PRO A 136 5.76 -0.57 9.38
CA PRO A 136 4.75 -1.62 9.52
C PRO A 136 4.17 -2.00 8.16
N THR A 137 3.68 -3.23 8.08
CA THR A 137 2.95 -3.76 6.92
C THR A 137 1.54 -4.16 7.35
N PRO A 138 0.57 -4.19 6.42
CA PRO A 138 -0.80 -4.54 6.78
C PRO A 138 -0.90 -5.91 7.43
N LYS A 139 -1.76 -6.01 8.44
CA LYS A 139 -1.99 -7.27 9.16
C LYS A 139 -2.48 -8.33 8.19
N VAL A 140 -1.82 -9.48 8.19
CA VAL A 140 -2.21 -10.65 7.38
C VAL A 140 -3.40 -11.34 8.05
N LEU A 141 -4.46 -11.50 7.31
CA LEU A 141 -5.64 -12.25 7.76
C LEU A 141 -5.45 -13.74 7.48
N TYR A 142 -4.99 -14.08 6.29
CA TYR A 142 -4.56 -15.43 5.94
C TYR A 142 -3.69 -15.41 4.69
N ARG A 143 -2.90 -16.46 4.55
CA ARG A 143 -2.04 -16.72 3.39
C ARG A 143 -2.24 -18.18 2.99
N VAL A 144 -2.99 -18.40 1.90
CA VAL A 144 -3.46 -19.72 1.48
C VAL A 144 -3.62 -19.77 -0.04
N PRO A 145 -3.75 -20.96 -0.63
CA PRO A 145 -4.17 -21.04 -2.03
C PRO A 145 -5.52 -20.37 -2.25
N TYR A 146 -5.70 -19.78 -3.41
CA TYR A 146 -6.93 -19.04 -3.74
C TYR A 146 -8.16 -19.93 -3.61
N ASP A 147 -9.15 -19.46 -2.88
CA ASP A 147 -10.47 -20.07 -2.73
C ASP A 147 -11.51 -18.95 -2.73
N TYR A 148 -12.29 -18.87 -3.78
CA TYR A 148 -13.32 -17.84 -3.97
C TYR A 148 -14.31 -17.78 -2.81
N ASN A 149 -14.79 -18.96 -2.37
CA ASN A 149 -15.79 -19.02 -1.30
C ASN A 149 -15.23 -18.56 0.05
N LYS A 150 -13.94 -18.76 0.27
CA LYS A 150 -13.26 -18.36 1.49
C LYS A 150 -13.05 -16.83 1.54
N LEU A 151 -12.84 -16.21 0.38
CA LEU A 151 -12.69 -14.76 0.26
C LEU A 151 -14.03 -14.03 0.36
N LYS A 152 -15.09 -14.64 -0.11
CA LYS A 152 -16.44 -14.07 -0.16
C LYS A 152 -17.11 -13.94 1.27
#